data_dda4d4447bd5b22aec4a7982457344f2
#
_entry.id   dda4d4447bd5b22aec4a7982457344f2
#
_cell.length_a   1.000
_cell.length_b   1.000
_cell.length_c   1.000
_cell.angle_alpha   90.00
_cell.angle_beta   90.00
_cell.angle_gamma   90.00
#
_symmetry.space_group_name_H-M   'P 1'
#
loop_
_entity.id
_entity.type
_entity.pdbx_description
1 polymer ?
#
loop_
_entity_poly.entity_id
_entity_poly.type
_entity_poly.pdbx_seq_one_letter_code
_entity_poly.pdbx_strand_id
1 'polypeptide(L)'
;MTIRRATAIGPANIAFVKYWGVQDAALTLPYNESLSMNLDRCLTTTTVEFDPALNADEVTLKLHGQDEQPAMGRPFDRVAAQLNRVRALASVETRARVRSENNFPSDAGIASSAAAFSALTLAAVTALGLQLSEPELSALTRRSGSGSACRSIPTGFVYWRNDGTDAGSYAESVAPPEHWALADVVAVVDPGVKSVTSADNHRLTTTSPYFPVRLQEVLGRVEQTLTAIRDRDLGQLGGICEADAVSMHVVAMTAIPPTFYWNAGTMAVIHALRRWRNEGLFGYFTIDAGPNVHVICAQQDAAEIEQRLQSLPEVQFTIANGPGAGARIVEQG
;
A
#
# COMPACT_ATOMS: atom_id res chain seq x y z
N MET A 1 20.55 30.31 6.71
CA MET A 1 19.49 29.33 7.09
C MET A 1 20.17 27.98 7.23
N THR A 2 19.78 27.18 8.22
CA THR A 2 20.38 25.87 8.51
C THR A 2 19.73 24.80 7.65
N ILE A 3 20.51 23.82 7.22
CA ILE A 3 20.00 22.58 6.60
C ILE A 3 19.11 21.88 7.62
N ARG A 4 17.96 21.38 7.17
CA ARG A 4 17.01 20.61 8.00
C ARG A 4 16.78 19.25 7.36
N ARG A 5 17.08 18.20 8.09
CA ARG A 5 17.09 16.84 7.56
C ARG A 5 16.31 15.87 8.45
N ALA A 6 15.61 14.93 7.85
CA ALA A 6 15.08 13.76 8.53
C ALA A 6 15.05 12.54 7.61
N THR A 7 15.18 11.37 8.20
CA THR A 7 15.06 10.08 7.54
C THR A 7 13.93 9.29 8.18
N ALA A 8 13.02 8.78 7.35
CA ALA A 8 11.92 7.94 7.78
C ALA A 8 11.90 6.61 7.04
N ILE A 9 11.35 5.59 7.68
CA ILE A 9 10.97 4.32 7.08
C ILE A 9 9.46 4.27 6.97
N GLY A 10 8.94 3.87 5.80
CA GLY A 10 7.54 3.59 5.54
C GLY A 10 7.34 2.14 5.09
N PRO A 11 6.36 1.42 5.64
CA PRO A 11 6.03 0.07 5.22
C PRO A 11 5.12 0.07 3.99
N ALA A 12 5.21 -0.98 3.18
CA ALA A 12 4.10 -1.35 2.31
C ALA A 12 2.93 -1.86 3.18
N ASN A 13 1.73 -1.90 2.62
CA ASN A 13 0.59 -2.50 3.29
C ASN A 13 -0.22 -3.35 2.31
N ILE A 14 -0.80 -4.45 2.82
CA ILE A 14 -1.71 -5.28 2.05
C ILE A 14 -3.15 -5.08 2.52
N ALA A 15 -4.04 -4.72 1.61
CA ALA A 15 -5.44 -4.50 1.93
C ALA A 15 -6.21 -5.82 1.97
N PHE A 16 -7.01 -6.01 3.02
CA PHE A 16 -8.01 -7.06 3.17
C PHE A 16 -9.32 -6.65 2.47
N VAL A 17 -9.75 -5.40 2.70
CA VAL A 17 -10.80 -4.73 1.94
C VAL A 17 -10.17 -3.62 1.11
N LYS A 18 -10.28 -3.73 -0.21
CA LYS A 18 -9.57 -2.87 -1.16
C LYS A 18 -10.21 -1.48 -1.26
N TYR A 19 -9.38 -0.44 -1.18
CA TYR A 19 -9.69 0.87 -1.73
C TYR A 19 -9.70 0.76 -3.25
N TRP A 20 -10.86 1.05 -3.87
CA TRP A 20 -10.98 1.00 -5.33
C TRP A 20 -11.96 2.07 -5.83
N GLY A 21 -11.45 3.01 -6.61
CA GLY A 21 -12.17 4.19 -7.06
C GLY A 21 -11.85 5.44 -6.25
N VAL A 22 -11.70 6.55 -6.96
CA VAL A 22 -11.42 7.90 -6.40
C VAL A 22 -12.59 8.80 -6.72
N GLN A 23 -13.23 9.34 -5.67
CA GLN A 23 -14.35 10.27 -5.78
C GLN A 23 -13.86 11.70 -6.06
N ASP A 24 -12.81 12.13 -5.37
CA ASP A 24 -12.13 13.41 -5.57
C ASP A 24 -10.65 13.18 -5.83
N ALA A 25 -10.20 13.47 -7.05
CA ALA A 25 -8.82 13.23 -7.47
C ALA A 25 -7.81 14.23 -6.86
N ALA A 26 -8.24 15.46 -6.53
CA ALA A 26 -7.36 16.48 -5.96
C ALA A 26 -7.02 16.15 -4.50
N LEU A 27 -8.00 15.65 -3.77
CA LEU A 27 -7.89 15.23 -2.38
C LEU A 27 -7.58 13.74 -2.24
N THR A 28 -7.65 12.98 -3.31
CA THR A 28 -7.56 11.51 -3.30
C THR A 28 -8.59 10.87 -2.35
N LEU A 29 -9.83 11.41 -2.34
CA LEU A 29 -10.92 10.86 -1.54
C LEU A 29 -11.43 9.56 -2.18
N PRO A 30 -11.56 8.47 -1.40
CA PRO A 30 -12.04 7.20 -1.93
C PRO A 30 -13.55 7.17 -2.04
N TYR A 31 -14.10 6.27 -2.86
CA TYR A 31 -15.52 5.93 -2.81
C TYR A 31 -15.89 5.06 -1.61
N ASN A 32 -14.94 4.27 -1.11
CA ASN A 32 -15.17 3.33 -0.02
C ASN A 32 -14.00 3.31 0.97
N GLU A 33 -14.31 2.97 2.18
CA GLU A 33 -13.36 2.67 3.25
C GLU A 33 -12.55 1.40 2.95
N SER A 34 -11.45 1.20 3.66
CA SER A 34 -10.58 0.02 3.45
C SER A 34 -9.84 -0.38 4.72
N LEU A 35 -9.48 -1.66 4.79
CA LEU A 35 -8.68 -2.22 5.88
C LEU A 35 -7.45 -2.92 5.33
N SER A 36 -6.33 -2.81 6.05
CA SER A 36 -5.05 -3.39 5.64
C SER A 36 -4.22 -3.82 6.84
N MET A 37 -3.16 -4.53 6.56
CA MET A 37 -2.06 -4.84 7.48
C MET A 37 -0.78 -4.23 6.91
N ASN A 38 0.00 -3.55 7.74
CA ASN A 38 1.34 -3.12 7.36
C ASN A 38 2.29 -4.32 7.31
N LEU A 39 3.24 -4.28 6.39
CA LEU A 39 4.21 -5.35 6.16
C LEU A 39 5.55 -5.02 6.83
N ASP A 40 6.09 -5.97 7.58
CA ASP A 40 7.31 -5.74 8.38
C ASP A 40 8.61 -5.75 7.56
N ARG A 41 8.62 -6.39 6.36
CA ARG A 41 9.83 -6.56 5.54
C ARG A 41 9.83 -5.79 4.23
N CYS A 42 8.68 -5.34 3.75
CA CYS A 42 8.56 -4.54 2.54
C CYS A 42 8.59 -3.06 2.89
N LEU A 43 9.80 -2.47 2.93
CA LEU A 43 10.04 -1.15 3.50
C LEU A 43 10.70 -0.20 2.47
N THR A 44 10.37 1.08 2.58
CA THR A 44 11.05 2.17 1.89
C THR A 44 11.70 3.09 2.92
N THR A 45 12.98 3.39 2.75
CA THR A 45 13.70 4.38 3.54
C THR A 45 13.84 5.66 2.71
N THR A 46 13.38 6.80 3.26
CA THR A 46 13.46 8.09 2.57
C THR A 46 14.09 9.13 3.47
N THR A 47 15.13 9.80 2.95
CA THR A 47 15.75 10.98 3.55
C THR A 47 15.27 12.21 2.79
N VAL A 48 14.83 13.23 3.54
CA VAL A 48 14.51 14.57 3.01
C VAL A 48 15.40 15.59 3.69
N GLU A 49 16.09 16.38 2.89
CA GLU A 49 16.99 17.44 3.33
C GLU A 49 16.57 18.77 2.66
N PHE A 50 16.05 19.72 3.43
CA PHE A 50 15.75 21.07 2.97
C PHE A 50 17.03 21.91 3.08
N ASP A 51 17.57 22.34 1.94
CA ASP A 51 18.84 23.04 1.83
C ASP A 51 18.64 24.39 1.13
N PRO A 52 18.89 25.52 1.81
CA PRO A 52 18.78 26.87 1.21
C PRO A 52 19.72 27.12 0.03
N ALA A 53 20.76 26.32 -0.14
CA ALA A 53 21.69 26.44 -1.28
C ALA A 53 21.15 25.85 -2.58
N LEU A 54 20.08 25.04 -2.52
CA LEU A 54 19.47 24.43 -3.69
C LEU A 54 18.58 25.42 -4.46
N ASN A 55 18.73 25.44 -5.79
CA ASN A 55 17.88 26.21 -6.69
C ASN A 55 16.62 25.42 -7.15
N ALA A 56 16.67 24.09 -7.09
CA ALA A 56 15.58 23.19 -7.47
C ALA A 56 15.57 21.96 -6.56
N ASP A 57 14.45 21.23 -6.55
CA ASP A 57 14.39 19.94 -5.87
C ASP A 57 15.23 18.91 -6.61
N GLU A 58 15.96 18.09 -5.86
CA GLU A 58 16.73 16.94 -6.34
C GLU A 58 16.14 15.67 -5.78
N VAL A 59 15.78 14.73 -6.64
CA VAL A 59 15.16 13.46 -6.21
C VAL A 59 15.94 12.30 -6.80
N THR A 60 16.40 11.42 -5.93
CA THR A 60 17.13 10.21 -6.30
C THR A 60 16.40 8.99 -5.77
N LEU A 61 16.22 7.98 -6.62
CA LEU A 61 15.55 6.73 -6.30
C LEU A 61 16.52 5.56 -6.48
N LYS A 62 16.52 4.67 -5.50
CA LYS A 62 17.18 3.36 -5.58
C LYS A 62 16.10 2.29 -5.47
N LEU A 63 15.74 1.71 -6.59
CA LEU A 63 14.79 0.61 -6.64
C LEU A 63 15.51 -0.71 -6.33
N HIS A 64 14.77 -1.68 -5.81
CA HIS A 64 15.31 -3.00 -5.47
C HIS A 64 16.02 -3.64 -6.67
N GLY A 65 17.27 -4.07 -6.46
CA GLY A 65 18.10 -4.68 -7.52
C GLY A 65 18.62 -3.70 -8.58
N GLN A 66 18.45 -2.39 -8.42
CA GLN A 66 18.93 -1.35 -9.34
C GLN A 66 19.88 -0.38 -8.65
N ASP A 67 20.70 0.27 -9.47
CA ASP A 67 21.55 1.38 -9.01
C ASP A 67 20.70 2.63 -8.71
N GLU A 68 21.25 3.49 -7.89
CA GLU A 68 20.66 4.80 -7.57
C GLU A 68 20.62 5.68 -8.82
N GLN A 69 19.45 6.26 -9.12
CA GLN A 69 19.22 7.08 -10.30
C GLN A 69 18.40 8.33 -9.99
N PRO A 70 18.68 9.48 -10.65
CA PRO A 70 17.81 10.65 -10.57
C PRO A 70 16.40 10.31 -11.04
N ALA A 71 15.40 10.74 -10.28
CA ALA A 71 14.00 10.64 -10.69
C ALA A 71 13.71 11.69 -11.76
N MET A 72 13.01 11.31 -12.82
CA MET A 72 12.59 12.20 -13.90
C MET A 72 11.11 11.97 -14.23
N GLY A 73 10.46 13.02 -14.81
CA GLY A 73 9.06 12.94 -15.23
C GLY A 73 8.09 12.61 -14.08
N ARG A 74 7.12 11.74 -14.31
CA ARG A 74 6.05 11.44 -13.35
C ARG A 74 6.51 11.06 -11.93
N PRO A 75 7.56 10.24 -11.71
CA PRO A 75 8.10 9.99 -10.37
C PRO A 75 8.58 11.24 -9.66
N PHE A 76 9.36 12.08 -10.34
CA PHE A 76 9.82 13.38 -9.82
C PHE A 76 8.66 14.31 -9.49
N ASP A 77 7.71 14.47 -10.43
CA ASP A 77 6.58 15.39 -10.30
C ASP A 77 5.71 15.05 -9.08
N ARG A 78 5.50 13.76 -8.81
CA ARG A 78 4.75 13.30 -7.64
C ARG A 78 5.45 13.62 -6.33
N VAL A 79 6.77 13.43 -6.25
CA VAL A 79 7.57 13.77 -5.06
C VAL A 79 7.55 15.27 -4.84
N ALA A 80 7.82 16.06 -5.87
CA ALA A 80 7.82 17.53 -5.82
C ALA A 80 6.44 18.08 -5.39
N ALA A 81 5.35 17.51 -5.91
CA ALA A 81 3.99 17.88 -5.51
C ALA A 81 3.73 17.62 -4.01
N GLN A 82 4.20 16.50 -3.47
CA GLN A 82 4.07 16.22 -2.04
C GLN A 82 4.93 17.15 -1.18
N LEU A 83 6.17 17.42 -1.58
CA LEU A 83 7.02 18.40 -0.91
C LEU A 83 6.37 19.79 -0.88
N ASN A 84 5.75 20.22 -2.00
CA ASN A 84 5.06 21.51 -2.07
C ASN A 84 3.88 21.60 -1.09
N ARG A 85 3.14 20.49 -0.86
CA ARG A 85 2.08 20.46 0.17
C ARG A 85 2.66 20.67 1.57
N VAL A 86 3.78 20.01 1.87
CA VAL A 86 4.44 20.14 3.19
C VAL A 86 5.03 21.56 3.34
N ARG A 87 5.65 22.13 2.29
CA ARG A 87 6.15 23.51 2.28
C ARG A 87 5.04 24.52 2.55
N ALA A 88 3.89 24.35 1.91
CA ALA A 88 2.74 25.22 2.11
C ALA A 88 2.27 25.24 3.56
N LEU A 89 2.24 24.08 4.24
CA LEU A 89 1.92 23.98 5.67
C LEU A 89 2.97 24.68 6.55
N ALA A 90 4.24 24.58 6.19
CA ALA A 90 5.34 25.21 6.92
C ALA A 90 5.57 26.69 6.55
N SER A 91 4.89 27.20 5.53
CA SER A 91 5.10 28.55 4.94
C SER A 91 6.57 28.80 4.54
N VAL A 92 7.20 27.81 3.87
CA VAL A 92 8.59 27.87 3.40
C VAL A 92 8.69 27.56 1.91
N GLU A 93 9.74 28.09 1.25
CA GLU A 93 10.01 27.86 -0.18
C GLU A 93 11.33 27.09 -0.41
N THR A 94 12.01 26.71 0.68
CA THR A 94 13.33 26.04 0.60
C THR A 94 13.23 24.75 -0.20
N ARG A 95 14.15 24.56 -1.15
CA ARG A 95 14.22 23.34 -1.97
C ARG A 95 14.77 22.16 -1.18
N ALA A 96 14.48 20.97 -1.65
CA ALA A 96 14.85 19.75 -0.94
C ALA A 96 15.64 18.78 -1.82
N ARG A 97 16.59 18.08 -1.19
CA ARG A 97 17.18 16.86 -1.71
C ARG A 97 16.46 15.67 -1.09
N VAL A 98 15.96 14.77 -1.93
CA VAL A 98 15.27 13.54 -1.53
C VAL A 98 16.06 12.35 -2.03
N ARG A 99 16.34 11.41 -1.13
CA ARG A 99 16.87 10.10 -1.46
C ARG A 99 15.93 9.03 -0.92
N SER A 100 15.44 8.15 -1.79
CA SER A 100 14.49 7.10 -1.40
C SER A 100 14.95 5.75 -1.92
N GLU A 101 14.95 4.73 -1.05
CA GLU A 101 15.40 3.37 -1.32
C GLU A 101 14.34 2.35 -0.93
N ASN A 102 13.96 1.47 -1.87
CA ASN A 102 13.10 0.31 -1.63
C ASN A 102 13.92 -0.95 -1.45
N ASN A 103 13.59 -1.76 -0.45
CA ASN A 103 14.21 -3.08 -0.24
C ASN A 103 13.43 -4.24 -0.89
N PHE A 104 12.38 -3.94 -1.66
CA PHE A 104 11.51 -4.91 -2.33
C PHE A 104 11.14 -4.43 -3.74
N PRO A 105 10.70 -5.32 -4.67
CA PRO A 105 10.38 -4.97 -6.04
C PRO A 105 9.29 -3.90 -6.15
N SER A 106 9.56 -2.88 -6.94
CA SER A 106 8.57 -1.84 -7.28
C SER A 106 7.63 -2.33 -8.36
N ASP A 107 6.39 -1.81 -8.38
CA ASP A 107 5.36 -2.08 -9.39
C ASP A 107 4.86 -3.54 -9.48
N ALA A 108 5.35 -4.43 -8.61
CA ALA A 108 4.96 -5.83 -8.54
C ALA A 108 3.60 -6.09 -7.83
N GLY A 109 2.81 -5.05 -7.54
CA GLY A 109 1.54 -5.21 -6.80
C GLY A 109 1.69 -5.25 -5.27
N ILE A 110 2.86 -4.87 -4.74
CA ILE A 110 3.19 -4.91 -3.31
C ILE A 110 3.10 -3.49 -2.68
N ALA A 111 2.22 -2.65 -3.18
CA ALA A 111 1.97 -1.28 -2.67
C ALA A 111 3.25 -0.44 -2.43
N SER A 112 4.27 -0.51 -3.30
CA SER A 112 5.53 0.23 -3.19
C SER A 112 5.33 1.75 -3.05
N SER A 113 4.34 2.31 -3.74
CA SER A 113 4.02 3.73 -3.60
C SER A 113 3.47 4.10 -2.21
N ALA A 114 2.82 3.17 -1.50
CA ALA A 114 2.35 3.43 -0.14
C ALA A 114 3.54 3.57 0.82
N ALA A 115 4.51 2.68 0.75
CA ALA A 115 5.75 2.74 1.52
C ALA A 115 6.53 4.04 1.22
N ALA A 116 6.72 4.35 -0.07
CA ALA A 116 7.51 5.52 -0.48
C ALA A 116 6.87 6.84 -0.02
N PHE A 117 5.55 7.03 -0.20
CA PHE A 117 4.90 8.29 0.15
C PHE A 117 4.63 8.46 1.64
N SER A 118 4.49 7.37 2.41
CA SER A 118 4.44 7.47 3.87
C SER A 118 5.80 7.89 4.44
N ALA A 119 6.90 7.28 3.98
CA ALA A 119 8.25 7.68 4.39
C ALA A 119 8.58 9.12 3.98
N LEU A 120 8.29 9.50 2.72
CA LEU A 120 8.51 10.86 2.20
C LEU A 120 7.77 11.91 3.02
N THR A 121 6.47 11.70 3.26
CA THR A 121 5.64 12.69 3.96
C THR A 121 6.11 12.87 5.40
N LEU A 122 6.35 11.75 6.10
CA LEU A 122 6.82 11.80 7.48
C LEU A 122 8.20 12.47 7.60
N ALA A 123 9.17 12.11 6.72
CA ALA A 123 10.49 12.73 6.71
C ALA A 123 10.42 14.24 6.43
N ALA A 124 9.61 14.65 5.44
CA ALA A 124 9.48 16.07 5.08
C ALA A 124 8.83 16.91 6.20
N VAL A 125 7.75 16.39 6.82
CA VAL A 125 7.06 17.02 7.96
C VAL A 125 8.02 17.19 9.14
N THR A 126 8.78 16.12 9.47
CA THR A 126 9.75 16.12 10.57
C THR A 126 10.91 17.08 10.29
N ALA A 127 11.49 17.06 9.09
CA ALA A 127 12.59 17.94 8.71
C ALA A 127 12.21 19.44 8.83
N LEU A 128 10.95 19.80 8.54
CA LEU A 128 10.47 21.17 8.72
C LEU A 128 9.97 21.47 10.16
N GLY A 129 10.01 20.51 11.06
CA GLY A 129 9.59 20.68 12.46
C GLY A 129 8.08 20.87 12.65
N LEU A 130 7.28 20.45 11.67
CA LEU A 130 5.83 20.48 11.76
C LEU A 130 5.33 19.45 12.78
N GLN A 131 4.37 19.84 13.60
CA GLN A 131 3.70 18.98 14.57
C GLN A 131 2.30 18.67 14.05
N LEU A 132 2.11 17.48 13.50
CA LEU A 132 0.82 16.99 13.03
C LEU A 132 0.39 15.80 13.89
N SER A 133 -0.87 15.69 14.21
CA SER A 133 -1.46 14.47 14.75
C SER A 133 -1.40 13.33 13.72
N GLU A 134 -1.50 12.09 14.16
CA GLU A 134 -1.50 10.93 13.25
C GLU A 134 -2.62 11.01 12.19
N PRO A 135 -3.87 11.39 12.52
CA PRO A 135 -4.92 11.63 11.52
C PRO A 135 -4.55 12.70 10.48
N GLU A 136 -3.98 13.83 10.90
CA GLU A 136 -3.56 14.90 9.99
C GLU A 136 -2.43 14.45 9.07
N LEU A 137 -1.43 13.74 9.62
CA LEU A 137 -0.33 13.18 8.85
C LEU A 137 -0.83 12.13 7.84
N SER A 138 -1.77 11.28 8.26
CA SER A 138 -2.42 10.28 7.41
C SER A 138 -3.19 10.94 6.26
N ALA A 139 -4.02 11.95 6.55
CA ALA A 139 -4.76 12.71 5.54
C ALA A 139 -3.81 13.44 4.56
N LEU A 140 -2.73 14.05 5.06
CA LEU A 140 -1.70 14.69 4.22
C LEU A 140 -1.02 13.67 3.31
N THR A 141 -0.72 12.48 3.83
CA THR A 141 -0.09 11.39 3.07
C THR A 141 -1.01 10.85 1.97
N ARG A 142 -2.32 10.73 2.23
CA ARG A 142 -3.34 10.36 1.24
C ARG A 142 -3.27 11.26 0.00
N ARG A 143 -3.14 12.56 0.19
CA ARG A 143 -3.10 13.57 -0.90
C ARG A 143 -1.87 13.46 -1.81
N SER A 144 -0.92 12.59 -1.51
CA SER A 144 0.25 12.33 -2.37
C SER A 144 -0.11 11.72 -3.74
N GLY A 145 -1.39 11.41 -3.97
CA GLY A 145 -1.86 10.68 -5.14
C GLY A 145 -1.63 9.16 -5.04
N SER A 146 -1.21 8.68 -3.86
CA SER A 146 -1.18 7.27 -3.47
C SER A 146 -2.11 7.11 -2.26
N GLY A 147 -3.42 6.94 -2.51
CA GLY A 147 -4.42 6.88 -1.43
C GLY A 147 -4.07 5.87 -0.35
N SER A 148 -3.61 4.67 -0.76
CA SER A 148 -3.19 3.62 0.17
C SER A 148 -2.04 4.01 1.12
N ALA A 149 -1.28 5.08 0.80
CA ALA A 149 -0.17 5.52 1.64
C ALA A 149 -0.62 6.03 3.02
N CYS A 150 -1.86 6.51 3.15
CA CYS A 150 -2.40 6.92 4.44
C CYS A 150 -2.44 5.77 5.45
N ARG A 151 -2.64 4.52 4.98
CA ARG A 151 -2.67 3.33 5.84
C ARG A 151 -1.29 2.87 6.30
N SER A 152 -0.22 3.37 5.67
CA SER A 152 1.16 3.11 6.10
C SER A 152 1.65 4.05 7.21
N ILE A 153 0.86 5.06 7.61
CA ILE A 153 1.18 5.97 8.71
C ILE A 153 0.91 5.31 10.06
N PRO A 154 -0.31 4.83 10.39
CA PRO A 154 -0.56 4.12 11.64
C PRO A 154 0.10 2.74 11.64
N THR A 155 0.23 2.14 12.82
CA THR A 155 0.90 0.84 13.00
C THR A 155 -0.06 -0.35 12.92
N GLY A 156 0.42 -1.51 12.49
CA GLY A 156 -0.26 -2.79 12.60
C GLY A 156 -1.40 -3.00 11.62
N PHE A 157 -2.57 -3.32 12.15
CA PHE A 157 -3.82 -3.45 11.40
C PHE A 157 -4.50 -2.10 11.32
N VAL A 158 -4.82 -1.64 10.11
CA VAL A 158 -5.15 -0.25 9.87
C VAL A 158 -6.45 -0.11 9.11
N TYR A 159 -7.34 0.74 9.62
CA TYR A 159 -8.60 1.13 9.02
C TYR A 159 -8.51 2.53 8.43
N TRP A 160 -8.76 2.67 7.14
CA TRP A 160 -8.92 3.96 6.49
C TRP A 160 -10.42 4.28 6.42
N ARG A 161 -10.85 5.17 7.32
CA ARG A 161 -12.22 5.70 7.36
C ARG A 161 -12.41 6.81 6.35
N ASN A 162 -13.65 7.02 5.94
CA ASN A 162 -13.99 8.05 4.98
C ASN A 162 -15.43 8.53 5.19
N ASP A 163 -15.60 9.76 5.65
CA ASP A 163 -16.92 10.42 5.78
C ASP A 163 -17.27 11.32 4.56
N GLY A 164 -16.46 11.26 3.49
CA GLY A 164 -16.60 12.08 2.30
C GLY A 164 -15.94 13.46 2.39
N THR A 165 -15.36 13.81 3.54
CA THR A 165 -14.62 15.07 3.73
C THR A 165 -13.11 14.84 3.75
N ASP A 166 -12.36 15.90 3.49
CA ASP A 166 -10.89 15.84 3.54
C ASP A 166 -10.37 15.57 4.96
N ALA A 167 -10.95 16.17 5.97
CA ALA A 167 -10.57 16.00 7.37
C ALA A 167 -11.02 14.65 7.94
N GLY A 168 -12.14 14.13 7.51
CA GLY A 168 -12.70 12.85 7.99
C GLY A 168 -12.24 11.63 7.18
N SER A 169 -11.33 11.81 6.20
CA SER A 169 -10.77 10.71 5.43
C SER A 169 -9.29 10.50 5.79
N TYR A 170 -9.04 9.66 6.79
CA TYR A 170 -7.71 9.31 7.32
C TYR A 170 -7.68 7.86 7.80
N ALA A 171 -6.50 7.34 8.04
CA ALA A 171 -6.31 5.99 8.57
C ALA A 171 -5.93 6.02 10.05
N GLU A 172 -6.35 4.99 10.77
CA GLU A 172 -6.08 4.77 12.19
C GLU A 172 -5.74 3.30 12.46
N SER A 173 -4.93 3.03 13.49
CA SER A 173 -4.64 1.67 13.93
C SER A 173 -5.86 1.07 14.65
N VAL A 174 -6.28 -0.12 14.26
CA VAL A 174 -7.34 -0.89 14.94
C VAL A 174 -6.78 -2.01 15.81
N ALA A 175 -5.54 -2.43 15.55
CA ALA A 175 -4.81 -3.37 16.39
C ALA A 175 -3.29 -3.26 16.12
N PRO A 176 -2.42 -3.43 17.15
CA PRO A 176 -0.98 -3.42 16.97
C PRO A 176 -0.50 -4.71 16.27
N PRO A 177 0.75 -4.74 15.75
CA PRO A 177 1.28 -5.89 15.01
C PRO A 177 1.23 -7.21 15.80
N GLU A 178 1.52 -7.16 17.09
CA GLU A 178 1.54 -8.29 18.01
C GLU A 178 0.15 -8.81 18.40
N HIS A 179 -0.89 -8.11 18.00
CA HIS A 179 -2.27 -8.54 18.26
C HIS A 179 -2.57 -9.91 17.66
N TRP A 180 -2.07 -10.18 16.46
CA TRP A 180 -2.36 -11.41 15.74
C TRP A 180 -1.16 -11.89 14.93
N ALA A 181 -0.68 -13.09 15.20
CA ALA A 181 0.41 -13.74 14.48
C ALA A 181 -0.05 -14.23 13.09
N LEU A 182 -0.27 -13.29 12.18
CA LEU A 182 -0.51 -13.54 10.76
C LEU A 182 0.79 -13.50 9.95
N ALA A 183 0.76 -14.10 8.77
CA ALA A 183 1.75 -13.91 7.73
C ALA A 183 1.07 -13.51 6.42
N ASP A 184 1.80 -12.75 5.60
CA ASP A 184 1.54 -12.47 4.20
C ASP A 184 2.69 -13.01 3.38
N VAL A 185 2.48 -14.12 2.66
CA VAL A 185 3.47 -14.70 1.76
C VAL A 185 3.13 -14.28 0.33
N VAL A 186 3.91 -13.36 -0.21
CA VAL A 186 3.71 -12.86 -1.57
C VAL A 186 4.30 -13.86 -2.57
N ALA A 187 3.47 -14.44 -3.43
CA ALA A 187 3.91 -15.22 -4.58
C ALA A 187 4.10 -14.29 -5.78
N VAL A 188 5.35 -14.02 -6.16
CA VAL A 188 5.67 -13.19 -7.32
C VAL A 188 5.67 -14.07 -8.57
N VAL A 189 4.62 -13.92 -9.36
CA VAL A 189 4.43 -14.64 -10.64
C VAL A 189 4.87 -13.80 -11.84
N ASP A 190 4.94 -12.48 -11.67
CA ASP A 190 5.46 -11.54 -12.67
C ASP A 190 6.03 -10.30 -11.98
N PRO A 191 7.35 -10.09 -12.02
CA PRO A 191 8.02 -8.91 -11.47
C PRO A 191 8.01 -7.71 -12.44
N GLY A 192 7.43 -7.86 -13.63
CA GLY A 192 7.44 -6.84 -14.67
C GLY A 192 6.60 -5.61 -14.35
N VAL A 193 6.88 -4.53 -15.07
CA VAL A 193 6.12 -3.26 -14.96
C VAL A 193 4.73 -3.45 -15.55
N LYS A 194 3.71 -3.01 -14.83
CA LYS A 194 2.31 -3.08 -15.25
C LYS A 194 2.04 -2.20 -16.47
N SER A 195 1.25 -2.68 -17.39
CA SER A 195 0.77 -1.91 -18.55
C SER A 195 -0.18 -0.78 -18.16
N VAL A 196 -0.98 -0.96 -17.10
CA VAL A 196 -1.92 0.03 -16.56
C VAL A 196 -1.66 0.22 -15.07
N THR A 197 -1.45 1.46 -14.65
CA THR A 197 -1.22 1.75 -13.24
C THR A 197 -2.52 1.67 -12.43
N SER A 198 -2.42 1.40 -11.12
CA SER A 198 -3.57 1.44 -10.24
C SER A 198 -4.26 2.82 -10.24
N ALA A 199 -3.47 3.90 -10.34
CA ALA A 199 -3.99 5.27 -10.38
C ALA A 199 -4.86 5.54 -11.61
N ASP A 200 -4.49 4.98 -12.76
CA ASP A 200 -5.29 5.12 -13.99
C ASP A 200 -6.59 4.31 -13.87
N ASN A 201 -6.51 3.11 -13.31
CA ASN A 201 -7.68 2.25 -13.12
C ASN A 201 -8.69 2.81 -12.10
N HIS A 202 -8.23 3.48 -11.04
CA HIS A 202 -9.12 4.15 -10.09
C HIS A 202 -10.08 5.15 -10.76
N ARG A 203 -9.67 5.76 -11.87
CA ARG A 203 -10.50 6.71 -12.64
C ARG A 203 -11.53 6.02 -13.52
N LEU A 204 -11.32 4.75 -13.86
CA LEU A 204 -12.19 3.97 -14.74
C LEU A 204 -13.28 3.20 -13.99
N THR A 205 -13.20 3.11 -12.66
CA THR A 205 -14.10 2.28 -11.84
C THR A 205 -15.58 2.58 -12.07
N THR A 206 -15.94 3.86 -12.24
CA THR A 206 -17.33 4.31 -12.44
C THR A 206 -17.91 3.90 -13.80
N THR A 207 -17.06 3.45 -14.74
CA THR A 207 -17.51 2.94 -16.05
C THR A 207 -17.95 1.47 -15.99
N SER A 208 -17.60 0.76 -14.89
CA SER A 208 -18.02 -0.62 -14.68
C SER A 208 -19.46 -0.69 -14.17
N PRO A 209 -20.34 -1.53 -14.80
CA PRO A 209 -21.71 -1.73 -14.31
C PRO A 209 -21.76 -2.43 -12.93
N TYR A 210 -20.67 -3.06 -12.49
CA TYR A 210 -20.58 -3.75 -11.19
C TYR A 210 -20.06 -2.86 -10.07
N PHE A 211 -19.59 -1.64 -10.38
CA PHE A 211 -19.05 -0.76 -9.35
C PHE A 211 -20.08 -0.36 -8.27
N PRO A 212 -21.34 -0.03 -8.61
CA PRO A 212 -22.35 0.27 -7.58
C PRO A 212 -22.64 -0.92 -6.65
N VAL A 213 -22.66 -2.15 -7.18
CA VAL A 213 -22.85 -3.37 -6.39
C VAL A 213 -21.68 -3.56 -5.42
N ARG A 214 -20.44 -3.39 -5.91
CA ARG A 214 -19.25 -3.45 -5.06
C ARG A 214 -19.35 -2.46 -3.89
N LEU A 215 -19.74 -1.21 -4.12
CA LEU A 215 -19.86 -0.21 -3.06
C LEU A 215 -20.86 -0.61 -1.96
N GLN A 216 -21.95 -1.28 -2.33
CA GLN A 216 -22.90 -1.81 -1.35
C GLN A 216 -22.31 -2.96 -0.51
N GLU A 217 -21.57 -3.88 -1.13
CA GLU A 217 -20.97 -5.03 -0.46
C GLU A 217 -19.83 -4.63 0.49
N VAL A 218 -19.04 -3.61 0.12
CA VAL A 218 -17.86 -3.20 0.90
C VAL A 218 -18.23 -2.75 2.31
N LEU A 219 -19.38 -2.10 2.52
CA LEU A 219 -19.82 -1.66 3.85
C LEU A 219 -19.88 -2.85 4.84
N GLY A 220 -20.54 -3.94 4.44
CA GLY A 220 -20.60 -5.14 5.28
C GLY A 220 -19.25 -5.84 5.44
N ARG A 221 -18.39 -5.82 4.40
CA ARG A 221 -17.05 -6.41 4.47
C ARG A 221 -16.14 -5.66 5.44
N VAL A 222 -16.24 -4.34 5.53
CA VAL A 222 -15.48 -3.53 6.50
C VAL A 222 -15.81 -3.96 7.93
N GLU A 223 -17.08 -4.02 8.30
CA GLU A 223 -17.52 -4.43 9.64
C GLU A 223 -17.11 -5.87 9.97
N GLN A 224 -17.29 -6.78 9.01
CA GLN A 224 -16.88 -8.18 9.18
C GLN A 224 -15.36 -8.33 9.34
N THR A 225 -14.57 -7.53 8.61
CA THR A 225 -13.11 -7.54 8.72
C THR A 225 -12.64 -7.02 10.08
N LEU A 226 -13.24 -5.94 10.59
CA LEU A 226 -12.95 -5.43 11.94
C LEU A 226 -13.26 -6.50 13.00
N THR A 227 -14.35 -7.21 12.84
CA THR A 227 -14.73 -8.34 13.72
C THR A 227 -13.72 -9.48 13.61
N ALA A 228 -13.35 -9.92 12.40
CA ALA A 228 -12.39 -10.98 12.17
C ALA A 228 -10.99 -10.66 12.74
N ILE A 229 -10.54 -9.39 12.61
CA ILE A 229 -9.27 -8.94 13.22
C ILE A 229 -9.37 -9.02 14.74
N ARG A 230 -10.42 -8.47 15.34
CA ARG A 230 -10.61 -8.46 16.80
C ARG A 230 -10.63 -9.89 17.36
N ASP A 231 -11.36 -10.80 16.70
CA ASP A 231 -11.60 -12.16 17.15
C ASP A 231 -10.50 -13.14 16.67
N ARG A 232 -9.57 -12.66 15.82
CA ARG A 232 -8.48 -13.45 15.20
C ARG A 232 -9.00 -14.65 14.41
N ASP A 233 -10.10 -14.45 13.68
CA ASP A 233 -10.72 -15.48 12.86
C ASP A 233 -10.13 -15.47 11.44
N LEU A 234 -9.15 -16.35 11.21
CA LEU A 234 -8.48 -16.49 9.90
C LEU A 234 -9.46 -16.97 8.81
N GLY A 235 -10.41 -17.82 9.13
CA GLY A 235 -11.38 -18.33 8.16
C GLY A 235 -12.28 -17.22 7.65
N GLN A 236 -12.81 -16.39 8.56
CA GLN A 236 -13.64 -15.23 8.23
C GLN A 236 -12.82 -14.19 7.46
N LEU A 237 -11.65 -13.78 7.96
CA LEU A 237 -10.78 -12.81 7.30
C LEU A 237 -10.41 -13.26 5.88
N GLY A 238 -9.99 -14.52 5.76
CA GLY A 238 -9.57 -15.09 4.47
C GLY A 238 -10.69 -15.13 3.45
N GLY A 239 -11.89 -15.55 3.86
CA GLY A 239 -13.06 -15.53 3.00
C GLY A 239 -13.41 -14.12 2.49
N ILE A 240 -13.31 -13.10 3.36
CA ILE A 240 -13.53 -11.71 2.99
C ILE A 240 -12.45 -11.22 2.02
N CYS A 241 -11.18 -11.52 2.29
CA CYS A 241 -10.05 -11.14 1.42
C CYS A 241 -10.23 -11.67 0.00
N GLU A 242 -10.57 -12.94 -0.16
CA GLU A 242 -10.80 -13.57 -1.45
C GLU A 242 -12.01 -12.94 -2.18
N ALA A 243 -13.13 -12.78 -1.49
CA ALA A 243 -14.34 -12.18 -2.06
C ALA A 243 -14.10 -10.73 -2.49
N ASP A 244 -13.38 -9.95 -1.68
CA ASP A 244 -13.10 -8.55 -1.98
C ASP A 244 -12.11 -8.38 -3.14
N ALA A 245 -11.06 -9.22 -3.19
CA ALA A 245 -10.12 -9.24 -4.30
C ALA A 245 -10.83 -9.56 -5.62
N VAL A 246 -11.69 -10.60 -5.63
CA VAL A 246 -12.50 -10.96 -6.82
C VAL A 246 -13.40 -9.81 -7.22
N SER A 247 -14.14 -9.21 -6.28
CA SER A 247 -15.05 -8.09 -6.55
C SER A 247 -14.32 -6.87 -7.16
N MET A 248 -13.13 -6.53 -6.63
CA MET A 248 -12.31 -5.45 -7.19
C MET A 248 -11.89 -5.76 -8.63
N HIS A 249 -11.44 -6.97 -8.92
CA HIS A 249 -10.99 -7.36 -10.24
C HIS A 249 -12.15 -7.47 -11.25
N VAL A 250 -13.36 -7.86 -10.82
CA VAL A 250 -14.56 -7.80 -11.65
C VAL A 250 -14.81 -6.37 -12.13
N VAL A 251 -14.68 -5.36 -11.24
CA VAL A 251 -14.81 -3.96 -11.62
C VAL A 251 -13.73 -3.56 -12.63
N ALA A 252 -12.47 -3.96 -12.42
CA ALA A 252 -11.39 -3.67 -13.37
C ALA A 252 -11.60 -4.32 -14.75
N MET A 253 -12.02 -5.59 -14.77
CA MET A 253 -12.27 -6.36 -16.00
C MET A 253 -13.48 -5.88 -16.79
N THR A 254 -14.41 -5.18 -16.16
CA THR A 254 -15.65 -4.68 -16.77
C THR A 254 -15.67 -3.15 -16.92
N ALA A 255 -14.61 -2.46 -16.52
CA ALA A 255 -14.41 -1.04 -16.80
C ALA A 255 -14.17 -0.78 -18.29
N ILE A 256 -14.26 0.46 -18.72
CA ILE A 256 -14.05 0.87 -20.11
C ILE A 256 -12.89 1.87 -20.20
N PRO A 257 -11.75 1.48 -20.80
CA PRO A 257 -11.40 0.15 -21.32
C PRO A 257 -11.19 -0.88 -20.20
N PRO A 258 -11.37 -2.20 -20.47
CA PRO A 258 -11.18 -3.25 -19.48
C PRO A 258 -9.70 -3.45 -19.15
N THR A 259 -9.43 -3.80 -17.89
CA THR A 259 -8.06 -4.12 -17.42
C THR A 259 -8.02 -5.50 -16.80
N PHE A 260 -7.07 -6.31 -17.27
CA PHE A 260 -6.82 -7.66 -16.78
C PHE A 260 -5.48 -7.70 -16.08
N TYR A 261 -5.50 -7.82 -14.75
CA TYR A 261 -4.29 -7.97 -13.95
C TYR A 261 -3.86 -9.43 -13.79
N TRP A 262 -4.85 -10.34 -13.73
CA TRP A 262 -4.60 -11.76 -13.51
C TRP A 262 -4.05 -12.41 -14.77
N ASN A 263 -3.02 -13.24 -14.57
CA ASN A 263 -2.39 -14.06 -15.59
C ASN A 263 -2.48 -15.55 -15.23
N ALA A 264 -1.84 -16.43 -16.02
CA ALA A 264 -1.83 -17.87 -15.76
C ALA A 264 -1.20 -18.22 -14.39
N GLY A 265 -0.14 -17.52 -14.00
CA GLY A 265 0.50 -17.71 -12.70
C GLY A 265 -0.40 -17.32 -11.53
N THR A 266 -1.13 -16.20 -11.64
CA THR A 266 -2.16 -15.81 -10.66
C THR A 266 -3.16 -16.94 -10.44
N MET A 267 -3.69 -17.51 -11.53
CA MET A 267 -4.67 -18.59 -11.46
C MET A 267 -4.08 -19.89 -10.92
N ALA A 268 -2.82 -20.21 -11.25
CA ALA A 268 -2.13 -21.39 -10.71
C ALA A 268 -2.03 -21.34 -9.17
N VAL A 269 -1.65 -20.17 -8.61
CA VAL A 269 -1.58 -19.96 -7.16
C VAL A 269 -2.97 -20.08 -6.53
N ILE A 270 -4.00 -19.42 -7.08
CA ILE A 270 -5.39 -19.50 -6.57
C ILE A 270 -5.86 -20.97 -6.50
N HIS A 271 -5.64 -21.74 -7.58
CA HIS A 271 -6.03 -23.15 -7.60
C HIS A 271 -5.21 -24.01 -6.62
N ALA A 272 -3.92 -23.73 -6.44
CA ALA A 272 -3.06 -24.40 -5.48
C ALA A 272 -3.57 -24.19 -4.03
N LEU A 273 -3.85 -22.93 -3.65
CA LEU A 273 -4.39 -22.60 -2.32
C LEU A 273 -5.69 -23.33 -2.02
N ARG A 274 -6.60 -23.42 -3.01
CA ARG A 274 -7.85 -24.16 -2.84
C ARG A 274 -7.64 -25.65 -2.60
N ARG A 275 -6.66 -26.26 -3.28
CA ARG A 275 -6.28 -27.68 -3.05
C ARG A 275 -5.68 -27.84 -1.66
N TRP A 276 -4.74 -26.99 -1.26
CA TRP A 276 -4.07 -27.08 0.04
C TRP A 276 -5.03 -26.91 1.21
N ARG A 277 -6.06 -26.07 1.08
CA ARG A 277 -7.12 -25.99 2.11
C ARG A 277 -7.89 -27.30 2.29
N ASN A 278 -8.12 -28.04 1.22
CA ASN A 278 -8.72 -29.39 1.32
C ASN A 278 -7.80 -30.41 2.01
N GLU A 279 -6.49 -30.14 2.02
CA GLU A 279 -5.46 -30.93 2.72
C GLU A 279 -5.24 -30.46 4.17
N GLY A 280 -5.93 -29.39 4.61
CA GLY A 280 -5.82 -28.86 5.97
C GLY A 280 -4.80 -27.70 6.12
N LEU A 281 -4.17 -27.22 5.03
CA LEU A 281 -3.27 -26.07 5.06
C LEU A 281 -4.03 -24.80 4.66
N PHE A 282 -4.26 -23.89 5.62
CA PHE A 282 -5.14 -22.74 5.45
C PHE A 282 -4.36 -21.49 5.00
N GLY A 283 -4.37 -21.22 3.70
CA GLY A 283 -3.93 -19.96 3.08
C GLY A 283 -5.06 -19.38 2.24
N TYR A 284 -5.20 -18.06 2.28
CA TYR A 284 -6.23 -17.29 1.57
C TYR A 284 -5.60 -16.22 0.71
N PHE A 285 -6.04 -16.09 -0.54
CA PHE A 285 -5.46 -15.08 -1.41
C PHE A 285 -6.11 -13.70 -1.22
N THR A 286 -5.28 -12.69 -1.41
CA THR A 286 -5.73 -11.34 -1.77
C THR A 286 -4.81 -10.81 -2.86
N ILE A 287 -5.34 -9.99 -3.76
CA ILE A 287 -4.61 -9.53 -4.95
C ILE A 287 -4.91 -8.05 -5.14
N ASP A 288 -3.86 -7.25 -5.20
CA ASP A 288 -3.94 -5.83 -5.51
C ASP A 288 -3.97 -5.60 -7.03
N ALA A 289 -3.82 -4.37 -7.50
CA ALA A 289 -3.76 -4.05 -8.93
C ALA A 289 -2.45 -4.57 -9.55
N GLY A 290 -2.37 -5.86 -9.78
CA GLY A 290 -1.22 -6.59 -10.33
C GLY A 290 -1.49 -8.09 -10.42
N PRO A 291 -0.56 -8.88 -11.00
CA PRO A 291 -0.71 -10.33 -11.14
C PRO A 291 -0.29 -11.11 -9.90
N ASN A 292 0.50 -10.51 -8.99
CA ASN A 292 1.11 -11.20 -7.87
C ASN A 292 0.10 -11.45 -6.75
N VAL A 293 0.23 -12.60 -6.10
CA VAL A 293 -0.74 -13.10 -5.13
C VAL A 293 -0.16 -12.98 -3.73
N HIS A 294 -0.86 -12.28 -2.86
CA HIS A 294 -0.61 -12.26 -1.44
C HIS A 294 -1.38 -13.38 -0.77
N VAL A 295 -0.71 -14.19 0.02
CA VAL A 295 -1.31 -15.33 0.73
C VAL A 295 -1.33 -15.03 2.22
N ILE A 296 -2.52 -14.78 2.74
CA ILE A 296 -2.76 -14.53 4.16
C ILE A 296 -2.94 -15.86 4.87
N CYS A 297 -2.13 -16.13 5.90
CA CYS A 297 -2.14 -17.36 6.66
C CYS A 297 -1.75 -17.13 8.13
N ALA A 298 -1.87 -18.17 8.95
CA ALA A 298 -1.29 -18.14 10.28
C ALA A 298 0.26 -18.15 10.18
N GLN A 299 0.93 -17.44 11.06
CA GLN A 299 2.40 -17.34 11.06
C GLN A 299 3.08 -18.72 11.14
N GLN A 300 2.49 -19.67 11.87
CA GLN A 300 3.01 -21.03 11.99
C GLN A 300 3.01 -21.82 10.68
N ASP A 301 2.10 -21.49 9.75
CA ASP A 301 1.93 -22.18 8.47
C ASP A 301 2.72 -21.52 7.33
N ALA A 302 3.29 -20.32 7.59
CA ALA A 302 3.93 -19.48 6.58
C ALA A 302 5.07 -20.19 5.85
N ALA A 303 5.92 -20.91 6.59
CA ALA A 303 7.07 -21.60 6.01
C ALA A 303 6.65 -22.74 5.06
N GLU A 304 5.61 -23.51 5.41
CA GLU A 304 5.08 -24.57 4.55
C GLU A 304 4.39 -23.96 3.30
N ILE A 305 3.60 -22.90 3.47
CA ILE A 305 2.98 -22.20 2.35
C ILE A 305 4.04 -21.63 1.41
N GLU A 306 5.10 -20.99 1.94
CA GLU A 306 6.19 -20.45 1.16
C GLU A 306 6.90 -21.54 0.35
N GLN A 307 7.24 -22.66 0.98
CA GLN A 307 7.87 -23.81 0.32
C GLN A 307 7.00 -24.38 -0.80
N ARG A 308 5.70 -24.53 -0.56
CA ARG A 308 4.75 -25.02 -1.57
C ARG A 308 4.56 -24.01 -2.72
N LEU A 309 4.52 -22.70 -2.44
CA LEU A 309 4.49 -21.67 -3.48
C LEU A 309 5.72 -21.71 -4.36
N GLN A 310 6.91 -21.82 -3.77
CA GLN A 310 8.18 -21.94 -4.50
C GLN A 310 8.28 -23.20 -5.38
N SER A 311 7.49 -24.23 -5.09
CA SER A 311 7.41 -25.44 -5.93
C SER A 311 6.53 -25.28 -7.18
N LEU A 312 5.75 -24.20 -7.27
CA LEU A 312 4.91 -23.93 -8.44
C LEU A 312 5.78 -23.33 -9.58
N PRO A 313 5.75 -23.89 -10.79
CA PRO A 313 6.58 -23.41 -11.91
C PRO A 313 6.32 -21.94 -12.27
N GLU A 314 5.11 -21.44 -12.00
CA GLU A 314 4.70 -20.07 -12.29
C GLU A 314 5.18 -19.05 -11.27
N VAL A 315 5.67 -19.48 -10.09
CA VAL A 315 6.16 -18.61 -9.03
C VAL A 315 7.66 -18.43 -9.19
N GLN A 316 8.09 -17.19 -9.44
CA GLN A 316 9.50 -16.86 -9.64
C GLN A 316 10.26 -16.77 -8.31
N PHE A 317 9.66 -16.14 -7.30
CA PHE A 317 10.18 -16.08 -5.93
C PHE A 317 9.06 -15.68 -4.98
N THR A 318 9.33 -15.75 -3.69
CA THR A 318 8.40 -15.39 -2.62
C THR A 318 8.97 -14.31 -1.72
N ILE A 319 8.09 -13.53 -1.06
CA ILE A 319 8.47 -12.58 -0.01
C ILE A 319 7.54 -12.83 1.18
N ALA A 320 8.08 -13.30 2.29
CA ALA A 320 7.32 -13.53 3.50
C ALA A 320 7.38 -12.31 4.42
N ASN A 321 6.20 -11.84 4.87
CA ASN A 321 6.02 -10.73 5.79
C ASN A 321 5.17 -11.15 6.96
N GLY A 322 5.31 -10.43 8.08
CA GLY A 322 4.37 -10.38 9.18
C GLY A 322 3.71 -9.00 9.31
N PRO A 323 2.82 -8.83 10.30
CA PRO A 323 2.29 -7.51 10.67
C PRO A 323 3.43 -6.58 11.08
N GLY A 324 3.46 -5.37 10.51
CA GLY A 324 4.55 -4.41 10.69
C GLY A 324 4.14 -3.12 11.39
N ALA A 325 5.14 -2.39 11.88
CA ALA A 325 4.96 -1.03 12.40
C ALA A 325 4.58 -0.06 11.25
N GLY A 326 3.95 1.06 11.60
CA GLY A 326 3.70 2.18 10.70
C GLY A 326 4.97 2.96 10.33
N ALA A 327 4.78 4.05 9.61
CA ALA A 327 5.88 4.93 9.26
C ALA A 327 6.53 5.53 10.53
N ARG A 328 7.87 5.57 10.54
CA ARG A 328 8.64 6.01 11.70
C ARG A 328 9.90 6.75 11.31
N ILE A 329 10.31 7.70 12.15
CA ILE A 329 11.59 8.40 11.99
C ILE A 329 12.71 7.48 12.50
N VAL A 330 13.82 7.47 11.76
CA VAL A 330 15.05 6.76 12.14
C VAL A 330 16.23 7.69 12.35
N GLU A 331 16.20 8.91 11.79
CA GLU A 331 17.22 9.93 11.95
C GLU A 331 16.60 11.32 11.80
N GLN A 332 17.01 12.27 12.64
CA GLN A 332 16.67 13.69 12.55
C GLN A 332 17.90 14.54 12.86
N GLY A 333 18.24 15.53 11.98
CA GLY A 333 19.39 16.41 12.09
C GLY A 333 19.07 17.86 11.77
#